data_58b4c375302e5eac8f8a4b3f256341cc
#
_entry.id   58b4c375302e5eac8f8a4b3f256341cc
#
_cell.length_a   1.000
_cell.length_b   1.000
_cell.length_c   1.000
_cell.angle_alpha   90.00
_cell.angle_beta   90.00
_cell.angle_gamma   90.00
#
_symmetry.space_group_name_H-M   'P 1'
#
loop_
_entity.id
_entity.type
_entity.pdbx_description
1 polymer ?
#
loop_
_entity_poly.entity_id
_entity_poly.type
_entity_poly.pdbx_seq_one_letter_code
_entity_poly.pdbx_strand_id
1 'polypeptide(L)'
;MIEIELRNISKTIHKTPILYDINLKFHSGAIYGLKGKNGCGKTMLMRTICGLMIPSTGTVSINGKVLMKDIEFPESIGALIENPAFLPQYTGYKNLCMLASLRRDIDKEDVAEAMRRVQLDPEDKRVYRKYSLGMKQKLGIANAIMGEPDIIVLD
;
A
#
# COMPACT_ATOMS: atom_id res chain seq x y z
N MET A 1 -4.65 -0.79 19.19
CA MET A 1 -5.78 -0.71 18.22
C MET A 1 -5.47 0.44 17.26
N ILE A 2 -5.43 0.19 15.95
CA ILE A 2 -5.14 1.24 14.96
C ILE A 2 -6.45 1.93 14.58
N GLU A 3 -6.42 3.25 14.57
CA GLU A 3 -7.49 4.10 14.06
C GLU A 3 -6.93 5.03 12.97
N ILE A 4 -7.59 5.09 11.83
CA ILE A 4 -7.30 6.03 10.75
C ILE A 4 -8.50 6.95 10.60
N GLU A 5 -8.31 8.25 10.69
CA GLU A 5 -9.38 9.22 10.54
C GLU A 5 -9.06 10.24 9.45
N LEU A 6 -10.00 10.42 8.53
CA LEU A 6 -9.98 11.43 7.49
C LEU A 6 -11.01 12.49 7.83
N ARG A 7 -10.60 13.76 7.90
CA ARG A 7 -11.50 14.90 8.20
C ARG A 7 -11.47 15.92 7.09
N ASN A 8 -12.61 16.18 6.46
CA ASN A 8 -12.84 17.19 5.44
C ASN A 8 -11.82 17.13 4.28
N ILE A 9 -11.42 15.91 3.89
CA ILE A 9 -10.43 15.69 2.84
C ILE A 9 -11.00 16.14 1.50
N SER A 10 -10.35 17.14 0.89
CA SER A 10 -10.58 17.53 -0.49
C SER A 10 -9.27 17.58 -1.26
N LYS A 11 -9.30 17.23 -2.53
CA LYS A 11 -8.14 17.33 -3.45
C LYS A 11 -8.58 17.86 -4.78
N THR A 12 -7.91 18.93 -5.22
CA THR A 12 -8.06 19.52 -6.55
C THR A 12 -6.73 19.41 -7.30
N ILE A 13 -6.75 18.93 -8.55
CA ILE A 13 -5.60 18.83 -9.43
C ILE A 13 -5.95 19.59 -10.73
N HIS A 14 -5.10 20.54 -11.12
CA HIS A 14 -5.33 21.38 -12.31
C HIS A 14 -6.77 21.93 -12.41
N LYS A 15 -7.28 22.48 -11.31
CA LYS A 15 -8.65 23.02 -11.15
C LYS A 15 -9.79 21.97 -11.21
N THR A 16 -9.46 20.69 -11.34
CA THR A 16 -10.45 19.60 -11.32
C THR A 16 -10.53 19.01 -9.91
N PRO A 17 -11.70 19.02 -9.24
CA PRO A 17 -11.88 18.38 -7.96
C PRO A 17 -11.85 16.86 -8.15
N ILE A 18 -10.99 16.17 -7.39
CA ILE A 18 -10.81 14.71 -7.41
C ILE A 18 -11.43 14.07 -6.16
N LEU A 19 -11.23 14.70 -5.01
CA LEU A 19 -11.87 14.34 -3.75
C LEU A 19 -12.58 15.57 -3.22
N TYR A 20 -13.76 15.37 -2.63
CA TYR A 20 -14.57 16.46 -2.10
C TYR A 20 -15.17 16.10 -0.75
N ASP A 21 -14.77 16.81 0.30
CA ASP A 21 -15.27 16.72 1.67
C ASP A 21 -15.42 15.28 2.20
N ILE A 22 -14.37 14.47 2.03
CA ILE A 22 -14.37 13.08 2.49
C ILE A 22 -14.12 13.03 3.99
N ASN A 23 -15.05 12.41 4.70
CA ASN A 23 -14.99 12.16 6.13
C ASN A 23 -15.16 10.66 6.37
N LEU A 24 -14.12 9.98 6.83
CA LEU A 24 -14.09 8.52 7.03
C LEU A 24 -13.31 8.17 8.29
N LYS A 25 -13.68 7.06 8.89
CA LYS A 25 -12.97 6.48 10.04
C LYS A 25 -12.84 4.98 9.84
N PHE A 26 -11.62 4.48 10.02
CA PHE A 26 -11.29 3.05 9.92
C PHE A 26 -10.68 2.59 11.24
N HIS A 27 -11.03 1.39 11.67
CA HIS A 27 -10.51 0.76 12.88
C HIS A 27 -9.85 -0.57 12.56
N SER A 28 -8.82 -0.94 13.30
CA SER A 28 -8.18 -2.26 13.19
C SER A 28 -9.16 -3.41 13.41
N GLY A 29 -8.84 -4.57 12.85
CA GLY A 29 -9.64 -5.79 12.95
C GLY A 29 -10.80 -5.88 11.94
N ALA A 30 -10.89 -4.95 10.97
CA ALA A 30 -11.89 -4.96 9.92
C ALA A 30 -11.28 -4.78 8.52
N ILE A 31 -11.97 -5.28 7.51
CA ILE A 31 -11.65 -5.08 6.10
C ILE A 31 -12.67 -4.08 5.53
N TYR A 32 -12.16 -3.01 4.93
CA TYR A 32 -12.97 -1.96 4.33
C TYR A 32 -12.84 -1.99 2.81
N GLY A 33 -13.96 -2.01 2.10
CA GLY A 33 -14.01 -1.96 0.64
C GLY A 33 -14.42 -0.57 0.14
N LEU A 34 -13.61 0.04 -0.72
CA LEU A 34 -13.96 1.28 -1.41
C LEU A 34 -14.67 0.95 -2.72
N LYS A 35 -15.96 1.27 -2.81
CA LYS A 35 -16.78 1.04 -4.02
C LYS A 35 -17.06 2.36 -4.74
N GLY A 36 -16.93 2.37 -6.06
CA GLY A 36 -17.25 3.53 -6.90
C GLY A 36 -16.84 3.33 -8.36
N LYS A 37 -17.32 4.18 -9.25
CA LYS A 37 -16.98 4.17 -10.68
C LYS A 37 -15.48 4.40 -10.90
N ASN A 38 -14.97 4.00 -12.08
CA ASN A 38 -13.60 4.34 -12.46
C ASN A 38 -13.43 5.86 -12.54
N GLY A 39 -12.31 6.36 -12.03
CA GLY A 39 -12.03 7.80 -11.99
C GLY A 39 -12.69 8.57 -10.86
N CYS A 40 -13.47 7.93 -9.95
CA CYS A 40 -14.11 8.64 -8.83
C CYS A 40 -13.18 8.96 -7.64
N GLY A 41 -11.86 8.73 -7.78
CA GLY A 41 -10.88 9.13 -6.78
C GLY A 41 -10.46 8.05 -5.78
N LYS A 42 -10.85 6.77 -5.91
CA LYS A 42 -10.47 5.68 -4.98
C LYS A 42 -8.96 5.58 -4.79
N THR A 43 -8.21 5.47 -5.88
CA THR A 43 -6.73 5.43 -5.86
C THR A 43 -6.15 6.69 -5.19
N MET A 44 -6.73 7.86 -5.45
CA MET A 44 -6.28 9.11 -4.82
C MET A 44 -6.55 9.13 -3.32
N LEU A 45 -7.69 8.60 -2.89
CA LEU A 45 -7.99 8.44 -1.46
C LEU A 45 -7.01 7.48 -0.79
N MET A 46 -6.72 6.33 -1.41
CA MET A 46 -5.72 5.38 -0.91
C MET A 46 -4.32 6.00 -0.82
N ARG A 47 -3.90 6.75 -1.85
CA ARG A 47 -2.63 7.50 -1.81
C ARG A 47 -2.59 8.52 -0.68
N THR A 48 -3.71 9.18 -0.39
CA THR A 48 -3.81 10.13 0.72
C THR A 48 -3.64 9.42 2.08
N ILE A 49 -4.27 8.26 2.26
CA ILE A 49 -4.14 7.43 3.47
C ILE A 49 -2.70 6.95 3.67
N CYS A 50 -2.02 6.59 2.57
CA CYS A 50 -0.63 6.14 2.61
C CYS A 50 0.40 7.29 2.80
N GLY A 51 -0.02 8.55 2.85
CA GLY A 51 0.89 9.69 2.89
C GLY A 51 1.61 9.99 1.56
N LEU A 52 1.18 9.36 0.46
CA LEU A 52 1.77 9.55 -0.88
C LEU A 52 1.17 10.75 -1.62
N MET A 53 0.10 11.32 -1.08
CA MET A 53 -0.56 12.51 -1.64
C MET A 53 -1.05 13.42 -0.51
N ILE A 54 -0.63 14.67 -0.57
CA ILE A 54 -1.09 15.71 0.35
C ILE A 54 -2.46 16.21 -0.13
N PRO A 55 -3.51 16.21 0.72
CA PRO A 55 -4.80 16.79 0.38
C PRO A 55 -4.69 18.30 0.18
N SER A 56 -5.62 18.91 -0.56
CA SER A 56 -5.71 20.38 -0.68
C SER A 56 -6.28 21.00 0.59
N THR A 57 -7.22 20.32 1.23
CA THR A 57 -7.80 20.67 2.53
C THR A 57 -8.06 19.42 3.34
N GLY A 58 -8.24 19.59 4.65
CA GLY A 58 -8.51 18.48 5.58
C GLY A 58 -7.24 17.83 6.09
N THR A 59 -7.41 16.80 6.92
CA THR A 59 -6.32 16.08 7.59
C THR A 59 -6.57 14.59 7.60
N VAL A 60 -5.50 13.81 7.48
CA VAL A 60 -5.49 12.38 7.79
C VAL A 60 -4.71 12.19 9.07
N SER A 61 -5.25 11.46 10.01
CA SER A 61 -4.55 11.08 11.23
C SER A 61 -4.56 9.56 11.42
N ILE A 62 -3.47 9.05 11.99
CA ILE A 62 -3.31 7.66 12.39
C ILE A 62 -2.98 7.65 13.89
N ASN A 63 -3.85 7.02 14.68
CA ASN A 63 -3.75 7.01 16.14
C ASN A 63 -3.60 8.42 16.72
N GLY A 64 -4.32 9.41 16.16
CA GLY A 64 -4.27 10.81 16.56
C GLY A 64 -3.08 11.61 16.03
N LYS A 65 -2.05 11.00 15.44
CA LYS A 65 -0.93 11.67 14.78
C LYS A 65 -1.31 12.08 13.36
N VAL A 66 -1.22 13.36 13.02
CA VAL A 66 -1.59 13.90 11.70
C VAL A 66 -0.46 13.70 10.71
N LEU A 67 -0.78 13.09 9.54
CA LEU A 67 0.18 12.93 8.44
C LEU A 67 0.65 14.30 7.92
N MET A 68 1.90 14.38 7.53
CA MET A 68 2.60 15.57 7.03
C MET A 68 2.73 16.71 8.06
N LYS A 69 2.37 16.45 9.32
CA LYS A 69 2.53 17.40 10.43
C LYS A 69 3.26 16.76 11.60
N ASP A 70 2.71 15.69 12.15
CA ASP A 70 3.27 14.98 13.30
C ASP A 70 4.13 13.79 12.88
N ILE A 71 3.77 13.16 11.75
CA ILE A 71 4.48 12.07 11.08
C ILE A 71 4.46 12.29 9.57
N GLU A 72 5.53 11.96 8.86
CA GLU A 72 5.59 12.08 7.39
C GLU A 72 4.80 10.95 6.71
N PHE A 73 4.97 9.72 7.19
CA PHE A 73 4.32 8.52 6.66
C PHE A 73 3.79 7.66 7.80
N PRO A 74 2.81 6.79 7.54
CA PRO A 74 2.41 5.76 8.51
C PRO A 74 3.60 4.88 8.89
N GLU A 75 3.80 4.63 10.19
CA GLU A 75 4.95 3.89 10.71
C GLU A 75 4.95 2.42 10.27
N SER A 76 3.77 1.81 10.13
CA SER A 76 3.59 0.40 9.78
C SER A 76 2.51 0.25 8.72
N ILE A 77 2.91 0.37 7.45
CA ILE A 77 2.01 0.27 6.30
C ILE A 77 2.62 -0.56 5.18
N GLY A 78 1.79 -1.43 4.59
CA GLY A 78 2.05 -2.09 3.32
C GLY A 78 1.06 -1.62 2.28
N ALA A 79 1.53 -1.28 1.10
CA ALA A 79 0.66 -0.75 0.05
C ALA A 79 0.97 -1.39 -1.31
N LEU A 80 -0.10 -1.73 -2.03
CA LEU A 80 -0.07 -2.01 -3.46
C LEU A 80 -1.05 -1.05 -4.12
N ILE A 81 -0.53 0.01 -4.70
CA ILE A 81 -1.31 1.02 -5.41
C ILE A 81 -0.91 0.98 -6.87
N GLU A 82 -1.88 0.71 -7.75
CA GLU A 82 -1.68 0.50 -9.19
C GLU A 82 -0.88 -0.78 -9.50
N ASN A 83 -0.25 -0.84 -10.67
CA ASN A 83 0.49 -2.03 -11.10
C ASN A 83 1.84 -2.13 -10.38
N PRO A 84 2.17 -3.30 -9.82
CA PRO A 84 3.47 -3.49 -9.21
C PRO A 84 4.59 -3.44 -10.25
N ALA A 85 5.63 -2.66 -9.97
CA ALA A 85 6.82 -2.56 -10.81
C ALA A 85 8.06 -3.07 -10.05
N PHE A 86 8.60 -4.19 -10.53
CA PHE A 86 9.80 -4.81 -9.99
C PHE A 86 10.89 -4.89 -11.07
N LEU A 87 12.12 -5.17 -10.67
CA LEU A 87 13.25 -5.28 -11.60
C LEU A 87 13.08 -6.54 -12.48
N PRO A 88 12.96 -6.38 -13.80
CA PRO A 88 12.54 -7.47 -14.70
C PRO A 88 13.57 -8.61 -14.83
N GLN A 89 14.84 -8.35 -14.55
CA GLN A 89 15.95 -9.30 -14.66
C GLN A 89 16.16 -10.18 -13.43
N TYR A 90 15.49 -9.89 -12.31
CA TYR A 90 15.61 -10.68 -11.09
C TYR A 90 14.37 -11.56 -10.85
N THR A 91 14.53 -12.61 -10.04
CA THR A 91 13.40 -13.43 -9.58
C THR A 91 12.48 -12.63 -8.65
N GLY A 92 11.25 -13.10 -8.43
CA GLY A 92 10.33 -12.47 -7.47
C GLY A 92 10.94 -12.39 -6.08
N TYR A 93 11.49 -13.51 -5.59
CA TYR A 93 12.15 -13.59 -4.30
C TYR A 93 13.29 -12.56 -4.16
N LYS A 94 14.17 -12.48 -5.17
CA LYS A 94 15.29 -11.51 -5.12
C LYS A 94 14.81 -10.06 -5.12
N ASN A 95 13.74 -9.76 -5.86
CA ASN A 95 13.12 -8.43 -5.83
C ASN A 95 12.63 -8.06 -4.43
N LEU A 96 11.89 -8.97 -3.77
CA LEU A 96 11.40 -8.72 -2.42
C LEU A 96 12.54 -8.64 -1.39
N CYS A 97 13.57 -9.48 -1.48
CA CYS A 97 14.74 -9.39 -0.61
C CYS A 97 15.46 -8.03 -0.71
N MET A 98 15.56 -7.45 -1.92
CA MET A 98 16.13 -6.11 -2.07
C MET A 98 15.27 -5.04 -1.39
N LEU A 99 13.94 -5.14 -1.46
CA LEU A 99 13.04 -4.21 -0.76
C LEU A 99 13.11 -4.42 0.76
N ALA A 100 13.11 -5.68 1.21
CA ALA A 100 13.28 -6.03 2.63
C ALA A 100 14.57 -5.48 3.22
N SER A 101 15.67 -5.45 2.44
CA SER A 101 16.95 -4.91 2.91
C SER A 101 16.94 -3.42 3.25
N LEU A 102 15.92 -2.67 2.83
CA LEU A 102 15.68 -1.28 3.21
C LEU A 102 15.06 -1.14 4.60
N ARG A 103 14.56 -2.24 5.16
CA ARG A 103 13.95 -2.32 6.49
C ARG A 103 14.81 -3.23 7.37
N ARG A 104 14.91 -2.88 8.66
CA ARG A 104 15.70 -3.64 9.64
C ARG A 104 14.92 -4.77 10.31
N ASP A 105 13.61 -4.73 10.18
CA ASP A 105 12.64 -5.59 10.85
C ASP A 105 12.12 -6.73 9.96
N ILE A 106 12.62 -6.87 8.73
CA ILE A 106 12.21 -7.91 7.78
C ILE A 106 13.41 -8.74 7.37
N ASP A 107 13.33 -10.03 7.57
CA ASP A 107 14.36 -10.98 7.17
C ASP A 107 13.98 -11.78 5.91
N LYS A 108 14.84 -12.74 5.54
CA LYS A 108 14.62 -13.56 4.34
C LYS A 108 13.48 -14.57 4.49
N GLU A 109 13.18 -14.99 5.72
CA GLU A 109 12.08 -15.91 5.97
C GLU A 109 10.74 -15.18 5.89
N ASP A 110 10.66 -13.94 6.37
CA ASP A 110 9.48 -13.09 6.20
C ASP A 110 9.15 -12.89 4.72
N VAL A 111 10.18 -12.71 3.88
CA VAL A 111 10.02 -12.63 2.41
C VAL A 111 9.46 -13.93 1.85
N ALA A 112 10.03 -15.07 2.23
CA ALA A 112 9.58 -16.38 1.74
C ALA A 112 8.16 -16.67 2.19
N GLU A 113 7.82 -16.37 3.45
CA GLU A 113 6.49 -16.56 3.99
C GLU A 113 5.46 -15.67 3.29
N ALA A 114 5.76 -14.40 3.07
CA ALA A 114 4.87 -13.50 2.32
C ALA A 114 4.59 -14.03 0.89
N MET A 115 5.59 -14.60 0.22
CA MET A 115 5.39 -15.24 -1.09
C MET A 115 4.50 -16.47 -1.00
N ARG A 116 4.72 -17.36 -0.03
CA ARG A 116 3.88 -18.56 0.19
C ARG A 116 2.42 -18.19 0.45
N ARG A 117 2.17 -17.17 1.28
CA ARG A 117 0.81 -16.68 1.59
C ARG A 117 0.03 -16.26 0.36
N VAL A 118 0.69 -15.78 -0.68
CA VAL A 118 0.06 -15.45 -1.97
C VAL A 118 0.19 -16.58 -3.00
N GLN A 119 0.61 -17.77 -2.59
CA GLN A 119 0.80 -18.92 -3.47
C GLN A 119 1.83 -18.68 -4.59
N LEU A 120 2.92 -18.02 -4.27
CA LEU A 120 4.14 -17.94 -5.07
C LEU A 120 5.23 -18.77 -4.41
N ASP A 121 5.95 -19.56 -5.23
CA ASP A 121 7.09 -20.34 -4.77
C ASP A 121 8.33 -19.43 -4.63
N PRO A 122 8.92 -19.30 -3.43
CA PRO A 122 10.16 -18.54 -3.23
C PRO A 122 11.35 -19.10 -4.04
N GLU A 123 11.33 -20.42 -4.34
CA GLU A 123 12.38 -21.11 -5.09
C GLU A 123 12.22 -21.00 -6.62
N ASP A 124 11.16 -20.37 -7.12
CA ASP A 124 10.94 -20.18 -8.55
C ASP A 124 12.10 -19.38 -9.17
N LYS A 125 12.83 -20.01 -10.08
CA LYS A 125 14.00 -19.43 -10.76
C LYS A 125 13.64 -18.49 -11.91
N ARG A 126 12.35 -18.40 -12.29
CA ARG A 126 11.91 -17.48 -13.35
C ARG A 126 12.15 -16.03 -12.94
N VAL A 127 12.66 -15.24 -13.85
CA VAL A 127 12.80 -13.80 -13.67
C VAL A 127 11.44 -13.09 -13.80
N TYR A 128 11.26 -11.96 -13.15
CA TYR A 128 9.98 -11.21 -13.08
C TYR A 128 9.38 -10.89 -14.44
N ARG A 129 10.20 -10.60 -15.48
CA ARG A 129 9.70 -10.37 -16.84
C ARG A 129 8.92 -11.55 -17.42
N LYS A 130 9.18 -12.77 -16.92
CA LYS A 130 8.49 -14.02 -17.34
C LYS A 130 7.27 -14.35 -16.49
N TYR A 131 6.95 -13.54 -15.48
CA TYR A 131 5.75 -13.73 -14.66
C TYR A 131 4.50 -13.40 -15.47
N SER A 132 3.44 -14.19 -15.28
CA SER A 132 2.11 -13.85 -15.75
C SER A 132 1.59 -12.61 -15.02
N LEU A 133 0.55 -11.97 -15.55
CA LEU A 133 -0.08 -10.82 -14.90
C LEU A 133 -0.51 -11.17 -13.47
N GLY A 134 -1.16 -12.33 -13.27
CA GLY A 134 -1.58 -12.80 -11.96
C GLY A 134 -0.39 -13.02 -10.99
N MET A 135 0.74 -13.57 -11.47
CA MET A 135 1.94 -13.71 -10.66
C MET A 135 2.55 -12.34 -10.27
N LYS A 136 2.51 -11.37 -11.18
CA LYS A 136 2.96 -10.00 -10.88
C LYS A 136 2.10 -9.34 -9.81
N GLN A 137 0.78 -9.49 -9.90
CA GLN A 137 -0.15 -8.99 -8.87
C GLN A 137 0.10 -9.68 -7.52
N LYS A 138 0.23 -11.00 -7.50
CA LYS A 138 0.56 -11.76 -6.29
C LYS A 138 1.86 -11.27 -5.66
N LEU A 139 2.90 -11.01 -6.45
CA LEU A 139 4.17 -10.49 -5.93
C LEU A 139 4.00 -9.09 -5.32
N GLY A 140 3.17 -8.24 -5.92
CA GLY A 140 2.80 -6.93 -5.37
C GLY A 140 2.08 -7.05 -4.02
N ILE A 141 1.15 -8.01 -3.92
CA ILE A 141 0.46 -8.29 -2.64
C ILE A 141 1.46 -8.83 -1.61
N ALA A 142 2.36 -9.76 -2.00
CA ALA A 142 3.40 -10.27 -1.11
C ALA A 142 4.26 -9.13 -0.53
N ASN A 143 4.66 -8.17 -1.38
CA ASN A 143 5.37 -6.98 -0.93
C ASN A 143 4.56 -6.14 0.07
N ALA A 144 3.26 -5.99 -0.15
CA ALA A 144 2.40 -5.21 0.73
C ALA A 144 2.16 -5.87 2.10
N ILE A 145 2.18 -7.21 2.19
CA ILE A 145 1.96 -7.94 3.45
C ILE A 145 3.25 -8.35 4.16
N MET A 146 4.41 -8.17 3.51
CA MET A 146 5.71 -8.58 4.02
C MET A 146 6.06 -7.81 5.30
N GLY A 147 6.46 -8.57 6.34
CA GLY A 147 6.75 -7.99 7.66
C GLY A 147 5.50 -7.59 8.45
N GLU A 148 4.33 -8.13 8.09
CA GLU A 148 3.06 -8.02 8.82
C GLU A 148 2.68 -6.59 9.24
N PRO A 149 2.56 -5.65 8.30
CA PRO A 149 2.23 -4.27 8.64
C PRO A 149 0.84 -4.15 9.27
N ASP A 150 0.69 -3.19 10.17
CA ASP A 150 -0.58 -2.90 10.86
C ASP A 150 -1.69 -2.41 9.91
N ILE A 151 -1.28 -1.75 8.83
CA ILE A 151 -2.18 -1.20 7.80
C ILE A 151 -1.80 -1.80 6.46
N ILE A 152 -2.79 -2.34 5.74
CA ILE A 152 -2.61 -2.86 4.38
C ILE A 152 -3.58 -2.13 3.46
N VAL A 153 -3.06 -1.52 2.39
CA VAL A 153 -3.85 -0.82 1.37
C VAL A 153 -3.62 -1.48 0.01
N LEU A 154 -4.69 -1.99 -0.59
CA LEU A 154 -4.65 -2.68 -1.89
C LEU A 154 -5.63 -1.99 -2.86
N ASP A 155 -5.14 -1.55 -4.04
CA ASP A 155 -5.93 -0.94 -5.12
C ASP A 155 -6.15 -1.91 -6.29
#